data_7cb7f03b767103fca93759d004aeb0c4
#
_entry.id   7cb7f03b767103fca93759d004aeb0c4
#
_cell.length_a   1.000
_cell.length_b   1.000
_cell.length_c   1.000
_cell.angle_alpha   90.00
_cell.angle_beta   90.00
_cell.angle_gamma   90.00
#
_symmetry.space_group_name_H-M   'P 1'
#
loop_
_entity.id
_entity.type
_entity.pdbx_description
1 polymer ?
#
loop_
_entity_poly.entity_id
_entity_poly.type
_entity_poly.pdbx_seq_one_letter_code
_entity_poly.pdbx_strand_id
1 'polypeptide(L)'
;YSGLMILTGGPGTGKTTTINAMIHYFEAEGLDIFLAAPTGRAAKRMTEATGCEACTIHRLLELTGNVDDSSANVHFERNADNPLDADVIIIDEMSMVDIHLMHALLSAIVPGTRLILVGDQNQLPSVGPGSVLRDLIRSECFPIVCLTHIFRQASQSDIVVNAHKIHNGEEVIL
;
A
#
# COMPACT_ATOMS: atom_id res chain seq x y z
N TYR A 1 -17.75 8.79 8.53
CA TYR A 1 -16.94 8.05 7.54
C TYR A 1 -15.46 8.37 7.77
N SER A 2 -14.61 7.34 7.95
CA SER A 2 -13.17 7.54 8.05
C SER A 2 -12.61 7.77 6.64
N GLY A 3 -11.79 8.80 6.46
CA GLY A 3 -11.08 9.06 5.19
C GLY A 3 -9.93 8.08 4.92
N LEU A 4 -9.56 7.23 5.90
CA LEU A 4 -8.51 6.22 5.78
C LEU A 4 -9.05 4.84 6.12
N MET A 5 -8.68 3.82 5.33
CA MET A 5 -8.97 2.41 5.56
C MET A 5 -7.69 1.58 5.34
N ILE A 6 -7.52 0.54 6.12
CA ILE A 6 -6.39 -0.40 6.00
C ILE A 6 -6.92 -1.76 5.54
N LEU A 7 -6.33 -2.29 4.46
CA LEU A 7 -6.55 -3.65 3.98
C LEU A 7 -5.29 -4.47 4.23
N THR A 8 -5.34 -5.44 5.12
CA THR A 8 -4.20 -6.30 5.43
C THR A 8 -4.51 -7.77 5.17
N GLY A 9 -3.46 -8.55 4.92
CA GLY A 9 -3.57 -9.99 4.70
C GLY A 9 -2.26 -10.57 4.20
N GLY A 10 -2.02 -11.84 4.48
CA GLY A 10 -0.86 -12.57 4.02
C GLY A 10 -0.82 -12.82 2.52
N PRO A 11 0.21 -13.50 2.01
CA PRO A 11 0.28 -13.88 0.61
C PRO A 11 -0.88 -14.82 0.24
N GLY A 12 -1.45 -14.62 -0.96
CA GLY A 12 -2.54 -15.47 -1.46
C GLY A 12 -3.92 -15.26 -0.84
N THR A 13 -4.10 -14.23 -0.01
CA THR A 13 -5.40 -13.92 0.63
C THR A 13 -6.34 -13.08 -0.23
N GLY A 14 -5.94 -12.72 -1.46
CA GLY A 14 -6.81 -12.01 -2.39
C GLY A 14 -6.76 -10.49 -2.29
N LYS A 15 -5.71 -9.90 -1.72
CA LYS A 15 -5.54 -8.43 -1.66
C LYS A 15 -5.74 -7.78 -3.03
N THR A 16 -5.06 -8.27 -4.07
CA THR A 16 -5.17 -7.75 -5.44
C THR A 16 -6.59 -7.86 -6.00
N THR A 17 -7.28 -8.97 -5.75
CA THR A 17 -8.69 -9.15 -6.17
C THR A 17 -9.60 -8.13 -5.48
N THR A 18 -9.34 -7.86 -4.20
CA THR A 18 -10.09 -6.85 -3.43
C THR A 18 -9.81 -5.43 -3.96
N ILE A 19 -8.53 -5.12 -4.29
CA ILE A 19 -8.17 -3.84 -4.94
C ILE A 19 -8.95 -3.67 -6.24
N ASN A 20 -8.99 -4.69 -7.11
CA ASN A 20 -9.74 -4.63 -8.36
C ASN A 20 -11.23 -4.36 -8.14
N ALA A 21 -11.84 -5.04 -7.18
CA ALA A 21 -13.25 -4.81 -6.86
C ALA A 21 -13.51 -3.37 -6.37
N MET A 22 -12.58 -2.82 -5.57
CA MET A 22 -12.68 -1.43 -5.11
C MET A 22 -12.50 -0.44 -6.27
N ILE A 23 -11.55 -0.67 -7.18
CA ILE A 23 -11.34 0.17 -8.37
C ILE A 23 -12.62 0.22 -9.18
N HIS A 24 -13.20 -0.92 -9.56
CA HIS A 24 -14.44 -0.96 -10.33
C HIS A 24 -15.60 -0.25 -9.64
N TYR A 25 -15.69 -0.38 -8.31
CA TYR A 25 -16.71 0.32 -7.54
C TYR A 25 -16.52 1.85 -7.62
N PHE A 26 -15.31 2.34 -7.41
CA PHE A 26 -15.03 3.77 -7.44
C PHE A 26 -15.14 4.37 -8.85
N GLU A 27 -14.74 3.63 -9.88
CA GLU A 27 -14.95 4.02 -11.29
C GLU A 27 -16.45 4.14 -11.63
N ALA A 28 -17.26 3.20 -11.14
CA ALA A 28 -18.71 3.25 -11.32
C ALA A 28 -19.36 4.46 -10.62
N GLU A 29 -18.76 4.95 -9.54
CA GLU A 29 -19.15 6.18 -8.85
C GLU A 29 -18.60 7.45 -9.52
N GLY A 30 -17.78 7.32 -10.58
CA GLY A 30 -17.17 8.43 -11.31
C GLY A 30 -16.06 9.14 -10.55
N LEU A 31 -15.35 8.43 -9.65
CA LEU A 31 -14.28 8.98 -8.82
C LEU A 31 -12.92 8.82 -9.49
N ASP A 32 -12.07 9.84 -9.35
CA ASP A 32 -10.67 9.80 -9.79
C ASP A 32 -9.81 9.00 -8.81
N ILE A 33 -9.17 7.94 -9.32
CA ILE A 33 -8.40 6.96 -8.53
C ILE A 33 -6.93 7.04 -8.89
N PHE A 34 -6.07 7.23 -7.89
CA PHE A 34 -4.62 7.11 -8.04
C PHE A 34 -4.13 5.85 -7.37
N LEU A 35 -3.31 5.08 -8.11
CA LEU A 35 -2.70 3.84 -7.64
C LEU A 35 -1.20 4.02 -7.49
N ALA A 36 -0.66 3.69 -6.32
CA ALA A 36 0.77 3.78 -6.11
C ALA A 36 1.33 2.67 -5.21
N ALA A 37 2.65 2.52 -5.27
CA ALA A 37 3.39 1.58 -4.45
C ALA A 37 4.78 2.16 -4.10
N PRO A 38 5.48 1.68 -3.07
CA PRO A 38 6.78 2.22 -2.68
C PRO A 38 7.89 1.95 -3.71
N THR A 39 7.77 0.91 -4.53
CA THR A 39 8.80 0.51 -5.50
C THR A 39 8.24 0.40 -6.92
N GLY A 40 9.09 0.62 -7.93
CA GLY A 40 8.72 0.47 -9.34
C GLY A 40 8.25 -0.96 -9.68
N ARG A 41 8.85 -1.99 -9.05
CA ARG A 41 8.44 -3.38 -9.24
C ARG A 41 7.03 -3.64 -8.70
N ALA A 42 6.69 -3.08 -7.54
CA ALA A 42 5.37 -3.21 -6.96
C ALA A 42 4.33 -2.43 -7.79
N ALA A 43 4.65 -1.21 -8.22
CA ALA A 43 3.79 -0.41 -9.09
C ALA A 43 3.50 -1.14 -10.42
N LYS A 44 4.53 -1.71 -11.06
CA LYS A 44 4.36 -2.50 -12.29
C LYS A 44 3.44 -3.69 -12.09
N ARG A 45 3.62 -4.46 -11.00
CA ARG A 45 2.73 -5.58 -10.65
C ARG A 45 1.29 -5.12 -10.42
N MET A 46 1.11 -3.97 -9.78
CA MET A 46 -0.21 -3.40 -9.55
C MET A 46 -0.88 -3.05 -10.88
N THR A 47 -0.16 -2.41 -11.81
CA THR A 47 -0.66 -2.14 -13.17
C THR A 47 -1.03 -3.42 -13.92
N GLU A 48 -0.16 -4.43 -13.92
CA GLU A 48 -0.41 -5.71 -14.61
C GLU A 48 -1.64 -6.44 -14.02
N ALA A 49 -1.85 -6.35 -12.73
CA ALA A 49 -2.92 -7.05 -12.03
C ALA A 49 -4.27 -6.33 -12.08
N THR A 50 -4.27 -4.99 -12.16
CA THR A 50 -5.50 -4.18 -12.17
C THR A 50 -5.91 -3.70 -13.55
N GLY A 51 -4.96 -3.65 -14.49
CA GLY A 51 -5.16 -3.01 -15.79
C GLY A 51 -5.16 -1.47 -15.73
N CYS A 52 -5.03 -0.86 -14.55
CA CYS A 52 -5.00 0.58 -14.33
C CYS A 52 -3.55 1.04 -14.10
N GLU A 53 -3.20 2.23 -14.59
CA GLU A 53 -1.85 2.75 -14.41
C GLU A 53 -1.56 2.99 -12.92
N ALA A 54 -0.47 2.38 -12.43
CA ALA A 54 0.07 2.60 -11.10
C ALA A 54 1.51 3.13 -11.19
N CYS A 55 1.89 4.01 -10.28
CA CYS A 55 3.23 4.57 -10.23
C CYS A 55 3.89 4.37 -8.84
N THR A 56 5.14 4.80 -8.70
CA THR A 56 5.74 4.85 -7.35
C THR A 56 5.19 6.03 -6.57
N ILE A 57 5.16 5.92 -5.22
CA ILE A 57 4.76 7.05 -4.36
C ILE A 57 5.65 8.27 -4.65
N HIS A 58 6.94 8.08 -4.89
CA HIS A 58 7.86 9.17 -5.26
C HIS A 58 7.46 9.86 -6.56
N ARG A 59 7.02 9.10 -7.58
CA ARG A 59 6.53 9.64 -8.84
C ARG A 59 5.17 10.33 -8.66
N LEU A 60 4.29 9.76 -7.86
CA LEU A 60 3.00 10.35 -7.52
C LEU A 60 3.18 11.73 -6.87
N LEU A 61 4.17 11.84 -5.98
CA LEU A 61 4.52 13.09 -5.29
C LEU A 61 5.44 14.02 -6.10
N GLU A 62 5.76 13.66 -7.36
CA GLU A 62 6.60 14.45 -8.24
C GLU A 62 7.94 14.81 -7.58
N LEU A 63 8.70 13.77 -7.22
CA LEU A 63 10.03 13.94 -6.61
C LEU A 63 10.96 14.70 -7.56
N THR A 64 11.47 15.84 -7.13
CA THR A 64 12.50 16.62 -7.82
C THR A 64 13.83 16.50 -7.07
N GLY A 65 14.90 16.12 -7.78
CA GLY A 65 16.24 15.91 -7.23
C GLY A 65 16.74 14.47 -7.36
N ASN A 66 18.05 14.29 -7.19
CA ASN A 66 18.68 12.97 -7.21
C ASN A 66 18.54 12.30 -5.84
N VAL A 67 17.99 11.09 -5.82
CA VAL A 67 17.85 10.25 -4.61
C VAL A 67 19.24 9.84 -4.03
N ASP A 68 20.32 9.99 -4.80
CA ASP A 68 21.67 9.59 -4.42
C ASP A 68 22.44 10.61 -3.56
N ASP A 69 21.93 11.82 -3.40
CA ASP A 69 22.54 12.80 -2.51
C ASP A 69 22.11 12.54 -1.06
N SER A 70 23.04 12.03 -0.26
CA SER A 70 22.91 11.82 1.20
C SER A 70 22.69 13.13 2.00
N SER A 71 22.39 14.21 1.35
CA SER A 71 22.06 15.52 1.93
C SER A 71 20.61 15.89 1.69
N ALA A 72 19.85 15.82 2.72
CA ALA A 72 18.73 16.63 3.25
C ALA A 72 17.76 17.43 2.32
N ASN A 73 17.75 17.27 1.00
CA ASN A 73 16.91 18.04 0.09
C ASN A 73 16.11 17.18 -0.90
N VAL A 74 15.49 16.12 -0.41
CA VAL A 74 14.42 15.47 -1.17
C VAL A 74 13.22 16.41 -1.15
N HIS A 75 12.93 17.04 -2.30
CA HIS A 75 11.79 17.93 -2.43
C HIS A 75 10.68 17.25 -3.25
N PHE A 76 9.48 17.26 -2.69
CA PHE A 76 8.28 16.81 -3.37
C PHE A 76 7.47 18.02 -3.83
N GLU A 77 7.17 18.10 -5.13
CA GLU A 77 6.32 19.16 -5.71
C GLU A 77 4.89 19.07 -5.21
N ARG A 78 4.40 17.84 -4.95
CA ARG A 78 3.10 17.60 -4.33
C ARG A 78 3.22 17.68 -2.82
N ASN A 79 2.52 18.64 -2.23
CA ASN A 79 2.54 18.97 -0.81
C ASN A 79 1.27 19.75 -0.41
N ALA A 80 1.23 20.34 0.76
CA ALA A 80 0.07 21.09 1.26
C ALA A 80 -0.32 22.31 0.39
N ASP A 81 0.66 22.93 -0.28
CA ASP A 81 0.44 24.10 -1.15
C ASP A 81 0.07 23.67 -2.59
N ASN A 82 0.42 22.45 -2.98
CA ASN A 82 0.14 21.87 -4.29
C ASN A 82 -0.31 20.40 -4.13
N PRO A 83 -1.52 20.16 -3.60
CA PRO A 83 -1.96 18.81 -3.26
C PRO A 83 -2.29 17.94 -4.48
N LEU A 84 -2.45 16.66 -4.22
CA LEU A 84 -2.95 15.70 -5.19
C LEU A 84 -4.45 15.94 -5.42
N ASP A 85 -4.84 16.04 -6.70
CA ASP A 85 -6.24 16.14 -7.10
C ASP A 85 -6.78 14.72 -7.37
N ALA A 86 -7.17 14.04 -6.31
CA ALA A 86 -7.67 12.67 -6.36
C ALA A 86 -8.79 12.46 -5.35
N ASP A 87 -9.84 11.74 -5.76
CA ASP A 87 -10.92 11.32 -4.85
C ASP A 87 -10.52 10.12 -3.99
N VAL A 88 -9.74 9.22 -4.59
CA VAL A 88 -9.28 7.98 -3.97
C VAL A 88 -7.81 7.74 -4.27
N ILE A 89 -7.04 7.41 -3.25
CA ILE A 89 -5.65 6.99 -3.39
C ILE A 89 -5.51 5.60 -2.77
N ILE A 90 -5.01 4.64 -3.54
CA ILE A 90 -4.74 3.28 -3.09
C ILE A 90 -3.24 3.04 -3.11
N ILE A 91 -2.66 2.73 -1.96
CA ILE A 91 -1.24 2.43 -1.81
C ILE A 91 -1.08 0.95 -1.47
N ASP A 92 -0.39 0.21 -2.34
CA ASP A 92 -0.03 -1.20 -2.06
C ASP A 92 1.38 -1.33 -1.50
N GLU A 93 1.71 -2.50 -0.92
CA GLU A 93 2.99 -2.83 -0.28
C GLU A 93 3.40 -1.84 0.85
N MET A 94 2.43 -1.44 1.65
CA MET A 94 2.60 -0.46 2.73
C MET A 94 3.62 -0.85 3.80
N SER A 95 3.97 -2.14 3.92
CA SER A 95 5.03 -2.61 4.84
C SER A 95 6.40 -1.97 4.53
N MET A 96 6.63 -1.56 3.28
CA MET A 96 7.88 -0.94 2.81
C MET A 96 7.91 0.58 2.93
N VAL A 97 6.81 1.22 3.34
CA VAL A 97 6.70 2.68 3.49
C VAL A 97 7.20 3.11 4.86
N ASP A 98 8.18 4.00 4.89
CA ASP A 98 8.71 4.60 6.11
C ASP A 98 7.93 5.84 6.54
N ILE A 99 8.31 6.41 7.70
CA ILE A 99 7.61 7.56 8.27
C ILE A 99 7.79 8.83 7.42
N HIS A 100 8.95 9.00 6.76
CA HIS A 100 9.20 10.19 5.93
C HIS A 100 8.36 10.18 4.67
N LEU A 101 8.29 9.03 3.98
CA LEU A 101 7.48 8.88 2.79
C LEU A 101 5.97 8.97 3.11
N MET A 102 5.56 8.40 4.25
CA MET A 102 4.17 8.54 4.73
C MET A 102 3.83 10.00 5.07
N HIS A 103 4.73 10.72 5.73
CA HIS A 103 4.54 12.14 6.02
C HIS A 103 4.39 12.95 4.73
N ALA A 104 5.25 12.73 3.74
CA ALA A 104 5.17 13.42 2.45
C ALA A 104 3.83 13.12 1.73
N LEU A 105 3.40 11.85 1.72
CA LEU A 105 2.12 11.45 1.15
C LEU A 105 0.94 12.16 1.83
N LEU A 106 0.90 12.13 3.16
CA LEU A 106 -0.19 12.77 3.92
C LEU A 106 -0.21 14.29 3.75
N SER A 107 0.96 14.92 3.59
CA SER A 107 1.05 16.36 3.34
C SER A 107 0.48 16.77 1.98
N ALA A 108 0.44 15.85 1.02
CA ALA A 108 -0.09 16.09 -0.32
C ALA A 108 -1.58 15.71 -0.48
N ILE A 109 -2.23 15.21 0.55
CA ILE A 109 -3.63 14.76 0.52
C ILE A 109 -4.53 15.84 1.13
N VAL A 110 -5.64 16.15 0.44
CA VAL A 110 -6.64 17.10 0.95
C VAL A 110 -7.73 16.40 1.77
N PRO A 111 -8.37 17.09 2.71
CA PRO A 111 -9.55 16.58 3.39
C PRO A 111 -10.66 16.20 2.39
N GLY A 112 -11.18 15.00 2.50
CA GLY A 112 -12.18 14.45 1.57
C GLY A 112 -11.66 13.34 0.68
N THR A 113 -10.36 13.30 0.38
CA THR A 113 -9.72 12.18 -0.33
C THR A 113 -9.80 10.91 0.52
N ARG A 114 -10.15 9.81 -0.10
CA ARG A 114 -10.16 8.47 0.53
C ARG A 114 -8.80 7.81 0.35
N LEU A 115 -8.13 7.49 1.45
CA LEU A 115 -6.84 6.82 1.45
C LEU A 115 -7.00 5.35 1.84
N ILE A 116 -6.61 4.44 0.96
CA ILE A 116 -6.66 3.00 1.19
C ILE A 116 -5.22 2.48 1.23
N LEU A 117 -4.82 1.98 2.39
CA LEU A 117 -3.50 1.42 2.63
C LEU A 117 -3.56 -0.09 2.60
N VAL A 118 -2.84 -0.71 1.66
CA VAL A 118 -2.83 -2.16 1.46
C VAL A 118 -1.46 -2.71 1.79
N GLY A 119 -1.40 -3.80 2.56
CA GLY A 119 -0.12 -4.42 2.88
C GLY A 119 -0.27 -5.67 3.74
N ASP A 120 0.86 -6.25 4.07
CA ASP A 120 0.96 -7.39 4.97
C ASP A 120 1.77 -6.97 6.21
N GLN A 121 1.10 -6.91 7.37
CA GLN A 121 1.73 -6.52 8.64
C GLN A 121 2.85 -7.47 9.10
N ASN A 122 2.91 -8.68 8.52
CA ASN A 122 3.85 -9.74 8.87
C ASN A 122 5.08 -9.77 7.95
N GLN A 123 5.06 -8.96 6.88
CA GLN A 123 6.25 -8.76 6.05
C GLN A 123 7.31 -7.92 6.77
N LEU A 124 8.54 -7.97 6.24
CA LEU A 124 9.64 -7.16 6.75
C LEU A 124 9.28 -5.68 6.68
N PRO A 125 9.62 -4.91 7.71
CA PRO A 125 9.39 -3.47 7.72
C PRO A 125 10.28 -2.75 6.69
N SER A 126 10.00 -1.46 6.47
CA SER A 126 10.82 -0.59 5.65
C SER A 126 12.28 -0.55 6.15
N VAL A 127 13.22 -0.28 5.24
CA VAL A 127 14.61 -0.01 5.59
C VAL A 127 14.76 1.35 6.28
N GLY A 128 13.89 2.31 5.94
CA GLY A 128 13.80 3.61 6.60
C GLY A 128 13.13 3.54 7.98
N PRO A 129 13.13 4.65 8.71
CA PRO A 129 12.63 4.69 10.09
C PRO A 129 11.11 4.52 10.16
N GLY A 130 10.66 3.79 11.21
CA GLY A 130 9.26 3.59 11.53
C GLY A 130 8.64 2.33 10.94
N SER A 131 7.62 1.81 11.61
CA SER A 131 6.81 0.66 11.16
C SER A 131 5.38 1.11 10.89
N VAL A 132 5.22 2.04 9.96
CA VAL A 132 3.98 2.81 9.74
C VAL A 132 2.73 1.93 9.66
N LEU A 133 2.72 0.91 8.80
CA LEU A 133 1.55 0.03 8.66
C LEU A 133 1.21 -0.67 9.98
N ARG A 134 2.22 -1.21 10.67
CA ARG A 134 2.03 -1.92 11.94
C ARG A 134 1.52 -1.00 13.04
N ASP A 135 2.05 0.22 13.10
CA ASP A 135 1.69 1.19 14.13
C ASP A 135 0.26 1.71 13.90
N LEU A 136 -0.13 1.95 12.64
CA LEU A 136 -1.51 2.30 12.27
C LEU A 136 -2.49 1.18 12.64
N ILE A 137 -2.15 -0.09 12.37
CA ILE A 137 -2.98 -1.24 12.75
C ILE A 137 -3.12 -1.32 14.27
N ARG A 138 -2.02 -1.19 15.02
CA ARG A 138 -2.01 -1.25 16.48
C ARG A 138 -2.74 -0.10 17.17
N SER A 139 -2.83 1.04 16.49
CA SER A 139 -3.55 2.20 17.05
C SER A 139 -5.05 1.97 17.18
N GLU A 140 -5.61 1.04 16.40
CA GLU A 140 -7.05 0.74 16.32
C GLU A 140 -7.93 1.98 15.99
N CYS A 141 -7.30 3.06 15.50
CA CYS A 141 -7.97 4.33 15.21
C CYS A 141 -8.70 4.34 13.87
N PHE A 142 -8.41 3.39 12.98
CA PHE A 142 -8.90 3.35 11.61
C PHE A 142 -9.61 2.04 11.30
N PRO A 143 -10.58 2.02 10.36
CA PRO A 143 -11.16 0.79 9.87
C PRO A 143 -10.08 -0.14 9.27
N ILE A 144 -10.09 -1.40 9.72
CA ILE A 144 -9.15 -2.43 9.26
C ILE A 144 -9.95 -3.59 8.71
N VAL A 145 -9.64 -3.98 7.47
CA VAL A 145 -10.13 -5.20 6.85
C VAL A 145 -8.97 -6.20 6.78
N CYS A 146 -9.09 -7.30 7.51
CA CYS A 146 -8.10 -8.35 7.54
C CYS A 146 -8.56 -9.54 6.69
N LEU A 147 -7.84 -9.82 5.58
CA LEU A 147 -8.07 -10.98 4.74
C LEU A 147 -7.31 -12.19 5.30
N THR A 148 -8.04 -13.17 5.80
CA THR A 148 -7.47 -14.36 6.44
C THR A 148 -7.60 -15.64 5.59
N HIS A 149 -8.49 -15.61 4.58
CA HIS A 149 -8.76 -16.80 3.76
C HIS A 149 -7.74 -16.93 2.63
N ILE A 150 -7.07 -18.10 2.57
CA ILE A 150 -6.13 -18.41 1.48
C ILE A 150 -6.93 -19.07 0.35
N PHE A 151 -6.89 -18.49 -0.84
CA PHE A 151 -7.59 -19.06 -1.98
C PHE A 151 -6.92 -20.36 -2.46
N ARG A 152 -7.74 -21.29 -2.98
CA ARG A 152 -7.34 -22.66 -3.36
C ARG A 152 -6.13 -22.74 -4.29
N GLN A 153 -5.96 -21.79 -5.22
CA GLN A 153 -4.78 -21.74 -6.10
C GLN A 153 -3.50 -21.38 -5.34
N ALA A 154 -3.60 -20.54 -4.32
CA ALA A 154 -2.47 -20.18 -3.46
C ALA A 154 -2.16 -21.29 -2.44
N SER A 155 -3.16 -22.05 -1.98
CA SER A 155 -2.98 -23.17 -1.05
C SER A 155 -2.27 -24.38 -1.69
N GLN A 156 -2.14 -24.43 -3.01
CA GLN A 156 -1.35 -25.46 -3.71
C GLN A 156 0.12 -25.06 -3.89
N SER A 157 0.50 -23.84 -3.51
CA SER A 157 1.90 -23.39 -3.53
C SER A 157 2.54 -23.66 -2.18
N ASP A 158 3.55 -24.54 -2.15
CA ASP A 158 4.31 -24.84 -0.93
C ASP A 158 4.91 -23.58 -0.32
N ILE A 159 5.30 -22.59 -1.13
CA ILE A 159 5.82 -21.30 -0.67
C ILE A 159 4.76 -20.56 0.16
N VAL A 160 3.53 -20.48 -0.30
CA VAL A 160 2.43 -19.79 0.38
C VAL A 160 2.03 -20.54 1.64
N VAL A 161 1.90 -21.86 1.56
CA VAL A 161 1.55 -22.73 2.69
C VAL A 161 2.62 -22.63 3.78
N ASN A 162 3.89 -22.71 3.40
CA ASN A 162 5.00 -22.62 4.35
C ASN A 162 5.14 -21.22 4.95
N ALA A 163 4.88 -20.16 4.21
CA ALA A 163 4.86 -18.79 4.75
C ALA A 163 3.79 -18.63 5.85
N HIS A 164 2.60 -19.22 5.66
CA HIS A 164 1.56 -19.20 6.69
C HIS A 164 1.89 -20.09 7.90
N LYS A 165 2.50 -21.26 7.68
CA LYS A 165 3.00 -22.10 8.77
C LYS A 165 4.02 -21.38 9.64
N ILE A 166 5.02 -20.76 9.01
CA ILE A 166 6.03 -19.96 9.72
C ILE A 166 5.36 -18.85 10.54
N HIS A 167 4.39 -18.14 9.93
CA HIS A 167 3.66 -17.08 10.62
C HIS A 167 2.92 -17.59 11.85
N ASN A 168 2.30 -18.77 11.78
CA ASN A 168 1.58 -19.39 12.89
C ASN A 168 2.49 -20.10 13.90
N GLY A 169 3.81 -20.14 13.67
CA GLY A 169 4.76 -20.88 14.51
C GLY A 169 4.70 -22.40 14.31
N GLU A 170 4.18 -22.86 13.16
CA GLU A 170 4.07 -24.27 12.80
C GLU A 170 5.33 -24.77 12.11
N GLU A 171 5.62 -26.07 12.20
CA GLU A 171 6.75 -26.69 11.49
C GLU A 171 6.56 -26.68 9.97
N VAL A 172 7.62 -26.29 9.26
CA VAL A 172 7.68 -26.30 7.80
C VAL A 172 8.16 -27.66 7.31
N ILE A 173 7.41 -28.26 6.40
CA ILE A 173 7.81 -29.48 5.69
C ILE A 173 8.42 -29.06 4.35
N LEU A 174 9.72 -29.28 4.18
CA LEU A 174 10.47 -29.02 2.94
C LEU A 174 10.30 -30.17 1.94
#